data_a3510d2a2c10e4c0a6ee5c31c6284573
#
_entry.id   a3510d2a2c10e4c0a6ee5c31c6284573
#
_cell.length_a   1.000
_cell.length_b   1.000
_cell.length_c   1.000
_cell.angle_alpha   90.00
_cell.angle_beta   90.00
_cell.angle_gamma   90.00
#
_symmetry.space_group_name_H-M   'P 1'
#
loop_
_entity.id
_entity.type
_entity.pdbx_description
1 polymer ?
#
loop_
_entity_poly.entity_id
_entity_poly.type
_entity_poly.pdbx_seq_one_letter_code
_entity_poly.pdbx_strand_id
1 'polypeptide(L)'
;GQVELATISFGQSFQITPVQLATTVSSIINGGNRVTPHFGAYVTDEKGKKVKTFKYETTEGIVSEKTSETVRMLLEKVVSEGTGKNAAIKGFSIGGKTATSQTLPRSANKYIASFLGFTPADNPKVLGLVIINDPQGVYYGGTIAAPVMKEIFENVLPYLGIEQKE
;
A
#
# COMPACT_ATOMS: atom_id res chain seq x y z
N GLY A 1 10.37 25.11 1.39
CA GLY A 1 11.75 25.50 1.75
C GLY A 1 12.72 24.33 1.81
N GLN A 2 13.96 24.57 2.22
CA GLN A 2 15.01 23.52 2.29
C GLN A 2 14.70 22.46 3.36
N VAL A 3 14.05 22.86 4.46
CA VAL A 3 13.67 21.95 5.55
C VAL A 3 12.58 21.00 5.08
N GLU A 4 11.56 21.49 4.41
CA GLU A 4 10.49 20.66 3.84
C GLU A 4 11.04 19.69 2.79
N LEU A 5 11.93 20.15 1.92
CA LEU A 5 12.58 19.29 0.93
C LEU A 5 13.36 18.16 1.60
N ALA A 6 14.13 18.46 2.65
CA ALA A 6 14.85 17.47 3.41
C ALA A 6 13.91 16.49 4.11
N THR A 7 12.82 16.97 4.74
CA THR A 7 11.89 16.12 5.49
C THR A 7 11.02 15.25 4.58
N ILE A 8 10.63 15.73 3.41
CA ILE A 8 9.90 14.95 2.41
C ILE A 8 10.73 13.75 1.92
N SER A 9 12.05 13.89 1.83
CA SER A 9 12.93 12.80 1.37
C SER A 9 12.86 11.53 2.22
N PHE A 10 12.46 11.64 3.49
CA PHE A 10 12.21 10.50 4.38
C PHE A 10 10.75 10.37 4.82
N GLY A 11 9.82 10.97 4.09
CA GLY A 11 8.39 10.75 4.24
C GLY A 11 7.70 11.58 5.32
N GLN A 12 8.21 12.79 5.60
CA GLN A 12 7.63 13.71 6.59
C GLN A 12 7.18 15.03 5.92
N SER A 13 6.39 15.82 6.63
CA SER A 13 6.00 17.20 6.25
C SER A 13 5.18 17.33 4.95
N PHE A 14 4.39 16.31 4.61
CA PHE A 14 3.40 16.42 3.54
C PHE A 14 2.07 15.78 3.95
N GLN A 15 0.99 16.17 3.29
CA GLN A 15 -0.34 15.59 3.47
C GLN A 15 -0.78 14.94 2.16
N ILE A 16 -1.36 13.76 2.28
CA ILE A 16 -1.85 12.98 1.15
C ILE A 16 -3.09 12.20 1.58
N THR A 17 -4.07 12.05 0.71
CA THR A 17 -5.20 11.17 1.02
C THR A 17 -4.81 9.69 0.90
N PRO A 18 -5.46 8.77 1.64
CA PRO A 18 -5.19 7.33 1.53
C PRO A 18 -5.28 6.81 0.10
N VAL A 19 -6.27 7.27 -0.67
CA VAL A 19 -6.45 6.87 -2.08
C VAL A 19 -5.30 7.37 -2.96
N GLN A 20 -4.85 8.61 -2.77
CA GLN A 20 -3.69 9.14 -3.51
C GLN A 20 -2.41 8.37 -3.17
N LEU A 21 -2.19 8.04 -1.89
CA LEU A 21 -1.04 7.24 -1.48
C LEU A 21 -1.08 5.84 -2.12
N ALA A 22 -2.21 5.15 -2.02
CA ALA A 22 -2.39 3.83 -2.62
C ALA A 22 -2.18 3.87 -4.14
N THR A 23 -2.75 4.86 -4.84
CA THR A 23 -2.58 5.03 -6.29
C THR A 23 -1.13 5.31 -6.67
N THR A 24 -0.45 6.16 -5.90
CA THR A 24 0.96 6.50 -6.13
C THR A 24 1.85 5.26 -5.97
N VAL A 25 1.71 4.54 -4.86
CA VAL A 25 2.51 3.34 -4.62
C VAL A 25 2.17 2.24 -5.63
N SER A 26 0.87 2.05 -5.96
CA SER A 26 0.45 1.14 -7.01
C SER A 26 1.17 1.44 -8.33
N SER A 27 1.26 2.71 -8.74
CA SER A 27 1.94 3.09 -9.98
C SER A 27 3.44 2.80 -9.98
N ILE A 28 4.07 2.77 -8.81
CA ILE A 28 5.50 2.44 -8.68
C ILE A 28 5.73 0.94 -8.76
N ILE A 29 4.87 0.11 -8.16
CA ILE A 29 5.09 -1.33 -8.05
C ILE A 29 4.48 -2.16 -9.18
N ASN A 30 3.70 -1.56 -10.08
CA ASN A 30 3.01 -2.24 -11.19
C ASN A 30 3.65 -1.99 -12.57
N GLY A 31 4.94 -1.70 -12.62
CA GLY A 31 5.65 -1.42 -13.87
C GLY A 31 5.54 0.03 -14.34
N GLY A 32 5.15 0.97 -13.47
CA GLY A 32 5.07 2.39 -13.81
C GLY A 32 3.73 2.83 -14.40
N ASN A 33 2.65 2.08 -14.18
CA ASN A 33 1.32 2.38 -14.72
C ASN A 33 0.42 2.99 -13.65
N ARG A 34 0.09 4.27 -13.75
CA ARG A 34 -0.87 4.92 -12.86
C ARG A 34 -2.29 4.75 -13.40
N VAL A 35 -3.09 3.98 -12.67
CA VAL A 35 -4.50 3.80 -12.96
C VAL A 35 -5.37 4.83 -12.24
N THR A 36 -6.50 5.22 -12.84
CA THR A 36 -7.50 6.06 -12.18
C THR A 36 -8.27 5.21 -11.17
N PRO A 37 -8.21 5.52 -9.85
CA PRO A 37 -8.95 4.76 -8.85
C PRO A 37 -10.46 4.93 -9.04
N HIS A 38 -11.22 3.83 -8.98
CA HIS A 38 -12.65 3.83 -9.20
C HIS A 38 -13.33 2.65 -8.52
N PHE A 39 -14.63 2.78 -8.24
CA PHE A 39 -15.46 1.72 -7.68
C PHE A 39 -16.39 1.09 -8.74
N GLY A 40 -16.88 1.89 -9.69
CA GLY A 40 -17.80 1.42 -10.71
C GLY A 40 -17.08 0.84 -11.92
N ALA A 41 -17.27 -0.43 -12.24
CA ALA A 41 -16.72 -1.06 -13.46
C ALA A 41 -17.75 -1.08 -14.60
N TYR A 42 -19.01 -1.39 -14.29
CA TYR A 42 -20.11 -1.47 -15.26
C TYR A 42 -21.47 -1.35 -14.58
N VAL A 43 -22.50 -1.14 -15.35
CA VAL A 43 -23.91 -1.16 -14.95
C VAL A 43 -24.59 -2.35 -15.61
N THR A 44 -25.46 -3.06 -14.88
CA THR A 44 -26.30 -4.13 -15.39
C THR A 44 -27.78 -3.73 -15.39
N ASP A 45 -28.58 -4.33 -16.25
CA ASP A 45 -30.02 -4.30 -16.17
C ASP A 45 -30.54 -5.28 -15.10
N GLU A 46 -31.86 -5.35 -14.94
CA GLU A 46 -32.53 -6.24 -13.98
C GLU A 46 -32.28 -7.73 -14.25
N LYS A 47 -31.86 -8.09 -15.45
CA LYS A 47 -31.50 -9.46 -15.87
C LYS A 47 -30.02 -9.77 -15.73
N GLY A 48 -29.23 -8.84 -15.17
CA GLY A 48 -27.78 -9.00 -15.00
C GLY A 48 -26.95 -8.76 -16.27
N LYS A 49 -27.56 -8.32 -17.39
CA LYS A 49 -26.83 -8.01 -18.62
C LYS A 49 -26.13 -6.66 -18.49
N LYS A 50 -24.84 -6.61 -18.85
CA LYS A 50 -24.08 -5.34 -18.86
C LYS A 50 -24.65 -4.38 -19.91
N VAL A 51 -25.11 -3.21 -19.46
CA VAL A 51 -25.70 -2.15 -20.33
C VAL A 51 -24.74 -0.98 -20.51
N LYS A 52 -23.76 -0.80 -19.60
CA LYS A 52 -22.72 0.23 -19.71
C LYS A 52 -21.46 -0.26 -19.02
N THR A 53 -20.31 -0.09 -19.67
CA THR A 53 -18.98 -0.31 -19.09
C THR A 53 -18.28 1.03 -18.99
N PHE A 54 -17.72 1.34 -17.82
CA PHE A 54 -16.91 2.55 -17.63
C PHE A 54 -15.48 2.28 -18.14
N LYS A 55 -14.89 3.29 -18.75
CA LYS A 55 -13.47 3.29 -19.14
C LYS A 55 -12.75 4.32 -18.29
N TYR A 56 -11.58 3.92 -17.79
CA TYR A 56 -10.74 4.77 -16.98
C TYR A 56 -9.36 4.89 -17.61
N GLU A 57 -8.79 6.08 -17.50
CA GLU A 57 -7.47 6.36 -18.08
C GLU A 57 -6.36 5.73 -17.24
N THR A 58 -5.34 5.26 -17.94
CA THR A 58 -4.06 4.82 -17.35
C THR A 58 -2.96 5.70 -17.92
N THR A 59 -2.09 6.21 -17.05
CA THR A 59 -0.88 6.94 -17.47
C THR A 59 0.31 6.02 -17.31
N GLU A 60 1.01 5.75 -18.39
CA GLU A 60 2.19 4.89 -18.41
C GLU A 60 3.49 5.67 -18.15
N GLY A 61 4.55 4.97 -17.80
CA GLY A 61 5.89 5.55 -17.70
C GLY A 61 6.13 6.44 -16.48
N ILE A 62 5.35 6.28 -15.40
CA ILE A 62 5.59 7.00 -14.13
C ILE A 62 6.99 6.68 -13.57
N VAL A 63 7.38 5.42 -13.65
CA VAL A 63 8.76 4.94 -13.43
C VAL A 63 9.07 3.87 -14.48
N SER A 64 10.35 3.56 -14.72
CA SER A 64 10.71 2.44 -15.60
C SER A 64 10.38 1.09 -14.94
N GLU A 65 10.15 0.05 -15.76
CA GLU A 65 9.96 -1.32 -15.26
C GLU A 65 11.11 -1.75 -14.35
N LYS A 66 12.35 -1.50 -14.75
CA LYS A 66 13.53 -1.79 -13.94
C LYS A 66 13.52 -1.09 -12.57
N THR A 67 13.05 0.16 -12.52
CA THR A 67 12.90 0.88 -11.25
C THR A 67 11.80 0.24 -10.40
N SER A 68 10.68 -0.12 -11.04
CA SER A 68 9.57 -0.83 -10.39
C SER A 68 10.04 -2.14 -9.74
N GLU A 69 10.75 -2.99 -10.49
CA GLU A 69 11.33 -4.25 -9.99
C GLU A 69 12.27 -4.02 -8.81
N THR A 70 13.16 -3.03 -8.93
CA THR A 70 14.10 -2.69 -7.85
C THR A 70 13.37 -2.25 -6.58
N VAL A 71 12.34 -1.42 -6.71
CA VAL A 71 11.55 -0.96 -5.55
C VAL A 71 10.77 -2.11 -4.93
N ARG A 72 10.15 -2.99 -5.74
CA ARG A 72 9.48 -4.19 -5.23
C ARG A 72 10.42 -5.07 -4.40
N MET A 73 11.61 -5.36 -4.91
CA MET A 73 12.64 -6.13 -4.21
C MET A 73 13.05 -5.48 -2.88
N LEU A 74 13.25 -4.16 -2.86
CA LEU A 74 13.60 -3.43 -1.63
C LEU A 74 12.46 -3.46 -0.60
N LEU A 75 11.21 -3.31 -1.05
CA LEU A 75 10.03 -3.36 -0.18
C LEU A 75 9.74 -4.77 0.33
N GLU A 76 10.08 -5.81 -0.41
CA GLU A 76 10.04 -7.20 0.07
C GLU A 76 11.04 -7.41 1.21
N LYS A 77 12.25 -6.88 1.10
CA LYS A 77 13.25 -6.92 2.18
C LYS A 77 12.81 -6.20 3.45
N VAL A 78 12.00 -5.16 3.35
CA VAL A 78 11.40 -4.50 4.53
C VAL A 78 10.53 -5.48 5.33
N VAL A 79 9.86 -6.41 4.67
CA VAL A 79 9.01 -7.41 5.32
C VAL A 79 9.80 -8.65 5.72
N SER A 80 10.68 -9.15 4.86
CA SER A 80 11.46 -10.37 5.16
C SER A 80 12.54 -10.16 6.23
N GLU A 81 13.21 -9.00 6.22
CA GLU A 81 14.40 -8.75 7.05
C GLU A 81 14.27 -7.49 7.94
N GLY A 82 13.30 -6.61 7.65
CA GLY A 82 13.24 -5.26 8.21
C GLY A 82 12.11 -5.01 9.21
N THR A 83 11.68 -3.75 9.24
CA THR A 83 10.66 -3.23 10.19
C THR A 83 9.24 -3.73 9.91
N GLY A 84 9.00 -4.31 8.72
CA GLY A 84 7.70 -4.84 8.31
C GLY A 84 7.48 -6.33 8.60
N LYS A 85 8.39 -7.00 9.29
CA LYS A 85 8.37 -8.46 9.50
C LYS A 85 7.08 -9.01 10.14
N ASN A 86 6.36 -8.18 10.88
CA ASN A 86 5.07 -8.56 11.48
C ASN A 86 3.94 -8.71 10.42
N ALA A 87 4.16 -8.28 9.17
CA ALA A 87 3.27 -8.54 8.05
C ALA A 87 3.62 -9.80 7.26
N ALA A 88 4.71 -10.50 7.62
CA ALA A 88 5.16 -11.69 6.91
C ALA A 88 4.15 -12.83 7.06
N ILE A 89 3.85 -13.51 5.94
CA ILE A 89 3.00 -14.70 5.87
C ILE A 89 3.83 -15.81 5.21
N LYS A 90 3.90 -16.94 5.88
CA LYS A 90 4.65 -18.10 5.35
C LYS A 90 4.08 -18.53 4.00
N GLY A 91 4.95 -18.74 3.01
CA GLY A 91 4.56 -19.13 1.66
C GLY A 91 4.09 -18.00 0.76
N PHE A 92 4.12 -16.75 1.21
CA PHE A 92 3.81 -15.58 0.36
C PHE A 92 4.95 -14.57 0.35
N SER A 93 5.29 -14.05 -0.82
CA SER A 93 6.20 -12.91 -0.93
C SER A 93 5.41 -11.62 -0.72
N ILE A 94 5.69 -10.92 0.37
CA ILE A 94 4.99 -9.68 0.73
C ILE A 94 5.99 -8.53 0.70
N GLY A 95 5.68 -7.50 -0.05
CA GLY A 95 6.38 -6.23 0.00
C GLY A 95 5.60 -5.23 0.84
N GLY A 96 6.28 -4.30 1.49
CA GLY A 96 5.58 -3.28 2.27
C GLY A 96 6.47 -2.23 2.90
N LYS A 97 5.82 -1.23 3.51
CA LYS A 97 6.48 -0.13 4.22
C LYS A 97 5.70 0.26 5.45
N THR A 98 6.39 0.32 6.57
CA THR A 98 5.88 0.88 7.82
C THR A 98 5.98 2.40 7.79
N ALA A 99 5.03 3.10 8.38
CA ALA A 99 5.14 4.51 8.66
C ALA A 99 4.58 4.85 10.05
N THR A 100 5.16 5.89 10.65
CA THR A 100 4.70 6.48 11.89
C THR A 100 4.92 7.98 11.77
N SER A 101 3.85 8.76 11.77
CA SER A 101 3.95 10.21 11.71
C SER A 101 3.25 10.87 12.88
N GLN A 102 3.88 11.92 13.42
CA GLN A 102 3.28 12.75 14.45
C GLN A 102 2.36 13.78 13.80
N THR A 103 1.15 13.96 14.33
CA THR A 103 0.21 14.97 13.85
C THR A 103 0.55 16.37 14.37
N LEU A 104 -0.02 17.39 13.74
CA LEU A 104 0.06 18.76 14.21
C LEU A 104 -1.19 19.14 15.04
N PRO A 105 -1.06 20.00 16.07
CA PRO A 105 0.20 20.49 16.62
C PRO A 105 0.97 19.37 17.37
N ARG A 106 2.29 19.40 17.30
CA ARG A 106 3.13 18.38 17.96
C ARG A 106 2.92 18.28 19.48
N SER A 107 2.48 19.40 20.10
CA SER A 107 2.10 19.45 21.52
C SER A 107 0.94 18.51 21.89
N ALA A 108 0.10 18.11 20.92
CA ALA A 108 -0.97 17.15 21.14
C ALA A 108 -0.45 15.71 21.35
N ASN A 109 0.81 15.45 21.02
CA ASN A 109 1.46 14.14 21.12
C ASN A 109 0.67 12.98 20.48
N LYS A 110 0.00 13.26 19.38
CA LYS A 110 -0.81 12.30 18.63
C LYS A 110 -0.05 11.76 17.42
N TYR A 111 -0.29 10.50 17.09
CA TYR A 111 0.41 9.79 16.02
C TYR A 111 -0.57 9.13 15.06
N ILE A 112 -0.09 8.91 13.84
CA ILE A 112 -0.71 8.04 12.85
C ILE A 112 0.27 6.90 12.60
N ALA A 113 -0.15 5.69 12.89
CA ALA A 113 0.57 4.48 12.58
C ALA A 113 0.01 3.89 11.28
N SER A 114 0.86 3.50 10.34
CA SER A 114 0.37 2.88 9.12
C SER A 114 1.31 1.80 8.60
N PHE A 115 0.74 0.92 7.81
CA PHE A 115 1.45 -0.07 7.02
C PHE A 115 0.79 -0.17 5.65
N LEU A 116 1.61 -0.02 4.61
CA LEU A 116 1.22 -0.32 3.25
C LEU A 116 1.88 -1.64 2.86
N GLY A 117 1.09 -2.58 2.36
CA GLY A 117 1.57 -3.89 1.93
C GLY A 117 1.03 -4.27 0.56
N PHE A 118 1.75 -5.09 -0.17
CA PHE A 118 1.33 -5.66 -1.44
C PHE A 118 1.87 -7.09 -1.62
N THR A 119 1.18 -7.86 -2.43
CA THR A 119 1.57 -9.25 -2.67
C THR A 119 0.96 -9.78 -3.99
N PRO A 120 1.59 -10.77 -4.67
CA PRO A 120 2.99 -11.20 -4.52
C PRO A 120 3.97 -10.07 -4.80
N ALA A 121 5.14 -10.06 -4.13
CA ALA A 121 6.07 -8.94 -4.27
C ALA A 121 6.70 -8.84 -5.68
N ASP A 122 6.89 -9.97 -6.35
CA ASP A 122 7.44 -10.06 -7.72
C ASP A 122 6.41 -9.65 -8.80
N ASN A 123 5.11 -9.91 -8.57
CA ASN A 123 4.02 -9.58 -9.50
C ASN A 123 2.77 -9.16 -8.73
N PRO A 124 2.69 -7.93 -8.21
CA PRO A 124 1.64 -7.48 -7.32
C PRO A 124 0.24 -7.62 -7.91
N LYS A 125 -0.66 -8.26 -7.16
CA LYS A 125 -2.08 -8.44 -7.51
C LYS A 125 -2.99 -7.66 -6.58
N VAL A 126 -2.55 -7.43 -5.34
CA VAL A 126 -3.28 -6.67 -4.34
C VAL A 126 -2.34 -5.75 -3.58
N LEU A 127 -2.83 -4.57 -3.29
CA LEU A 127 -2.21 -3.59 -2.42
C LEU A 127 -3.20 -3.22 -1.32
N GLY A 128 -2.74 -3.22 -0.08
CA GLY A 128 -3.50 -2.81 1.09
C GLY A 128 -2.82 -1.66 1.83
N LEU A 129 -3.62 -0.82 2.47
CA LEU A 129 -3.16 0.27 3.32
C LEU A 129 -3.95 0.27 4.62
N VAL A 130 -3.27 0.02 5.74
CA VAL A 130 -3.81 0.11 7.10
C VAL A 130 -3.35 1.42 7.71
N ILE A 131 -4.29 2.21 8.23
CA ILE A 131 -4.04 3.48 8.92
C ILE A 131 -4.76 3.44 10.27
N ILE A 132 -4.01 3.66 11.34
CA ILE A 132 -4.52 3.73 12.71
C ILE A 132 -4.24 5.13 13.23
N ASN A 133 -5.32 5.88 13.45
CA ASN A 133 -5.26 7.26 13.93
C ASN A 133 -5.29 7.29 15.46
N ASP A 134 -4.41 8.10 16.05
CA ASP A 134 -4.32 8.37 17.48
C ASP A 134 -4.32 7.08 18.35
N PRO A 135 -3.45 6.09 18.04
CA PRO A 135 -3.39 4.86 18.83
C PRO A 135 -2.95 5.18 20.26
N GLN A 136 -3.55 4.50 21.23
CA GLN A 136 -3.20 4.66 22.63
C GLN A 136 -2.07 3.67 22.99
N GLY A 137 -1.02 4.16 23.64
CA GLY A 137 0.14 3.36 24.02
C GLY A 137 1.14 3.20 22.88
N VAL A 138 1.27 1.99 22.33
CA VAL A 138 2.21 1.73 21.22
C VAL A 138 1.68 2.32 19.90
N TYR A 139 2.53 3.10 19.23
CA TYR A 139 2.15 3.85 18.02
C TYR A 139 3.02 3.54 16.79
N TYR A 140 3.84 2.50 16.82
CA TYR A 140 4.70 2.14 15.69
C TYR A 140 3.94 1.32 14.66
N GLY A 141 3.91 1.77 13.39
CA GLY A 141 3.19 1.11 12.30
C GLY A 141 3.59 -0.36 12.09
N GLY A 142 4.87 -0.69 12.24
CA GLY A 142 5.36 -2.07 12.16
C GLY A 142 4.87 -2.97 13.31
N THR A 143 4.48 -2.38 14.44
CA THR A 143 4.01 -3.13 15.62
C THR A 143 2.49 -3.30 15.62
N ILE A 144 1.73 -2.28 15.21
CA ILE A 144 0.26 -2.31 15.35
C ILE A 144 -0.48 -2.36 14.00
N ALA A 145 0.07 -1.82 12.91
CA ALA A 145 -0.59 -1.83 11.60
C ALA A 145 -0.15 -3.02 10.72
N ALA A 146 1.10 -3.45 10.80
CA ALA A 146 1.59 -4.58 10.03
C ALA A 146 0.90 -5.92 10.38
N PRO A 147 0.63 -6.27 11.66
CA PRO A 147 -0.15 -7.47 12.00
C PRO A 147 -1.56 -7.44 11.45
N VAL A 148 -2.23 -6.28 11.47
CA VAL A 148 -3.58 -6.12 10.88
C VAL A 148 -3.54 -6.37 9.37
N MET A 149 -2.52 -5.87 8.68
CA MET A 149 -2.35 -6.17 7.25
C MET A 149 -2.14 -7.67 7.00
N LYS A 150 -1.37 -8.34 7.86
CA LYS A 150 -1.19 -9.79 7.80
C LYS A 150 -2.53 -10.52 7.86
N GLU A 151 -3.35 -10.22 8.86
CA GLU A 151 -4.68 -10.84 9.02
C GLU A 151 -5.59 -10.56 7.81
N ILE A 152 -5.57 -9.33 7.26
CA ILE A 152 -6.31 -8.99 6.05
C ILE A 152 -5.85 -9.87 4.89
N PHE A 153 -4.55 -9.98 4.65
CA PHE A 153 -4.02 -10.76 3.54
C PHE A 153 -4.28 -12.26 3.72
N GLU A 154 -4.17 -12.82 4.92
CA GLU A 154 -4.50 -14.22 5.20
C GLU A 154 -5.94 -14.57 4.79
N ASN A 155 -6.86 -13.62 4.85
CA ASN A 155 -8.25 -13.81 4.41
C ASN A 155 -8.46 -13.48 2.91
N VAL A 156 -7.81 -12.45 2.40
CA VAL A 156 -8.03 -11.96 1.02
C VAL A 156 -7.31 -12.81 -0.03
N LEU A 157 -6.12 -13.32 0.27
CA LEU A 157 -5.31 -14.06 -0.71
C LEU A 157 -5.99 -15.34 -1.20
N PRO A 158 -6.57 -16.20 -0.33
CA PRO A 158 -7.33 -17.36 -0.78
C PRO A 158 -8.55 -16.96 -1.62
N TYR A 159 -9.25 -15.89 -1.23
CA TYR A 159 -10.41 -15.38 -1.96
C TYR A 159 -10.03 -14.93 -3.39
N LEU A 160 -8.85 -14.35 -3.56
CA LEU A 160 -8.32 -13.93 -4.87
C LEU A 160 -7.66 -15.07 -5.65
N GLY A 161 -7.63 -16.30 -5.13
CA GLY A 161 -6.95 -17.44 -5.77
C GLY A 161 -5.43 -17.27 -5.84
N ILE A 162 -4.84 -16.52 -4.93
CA ILE A 162 -3.39 -16.37 -4.84
C ILE A 162 -2.85 -17.46 -3.93
N GLU A 163 -2.13 -18.40 -4.53
CA GLU A 163 -1.63 -19.60 -3.84
C GLU A 163 -0.30 -19.36 -3.14
N GLN A 164 -0.03 -20.16 -2.11
CA GLN A 164 1.27 -20.18 -1.44
C GLN A 164 2.33 -20.74 -2.38
N LYS A 165 3.51 -20.14 -2.37
CA LYS A 165 4.70 -20.73 -2.99
C LYS A 165 5.31 -21.74 -2.01
N GLU A 166 5.64 -22.93 -2.50
CA GLU A 166 6.35 -23.96 -1.74
C GLU A 166 7.75 -23.51 -1.28
#